data_c5abd3f88b8ae619e574dd7631ad2255
#
_entry.id   c5abd3f88b8ae619e574dd7631ad2255
#
_cell.length_a   1.000
_cell.length_b   1.000
_cell.length_c   1.000
_cell.angle_alpha   90.00
_cell.angle_beta   90.00
_cell.angle_gamma   90.00
#
_symmetry.space_group_name_H-M   'P 1'
#
loop_
_entity.id
_entity.type
_entity.pdbx_description
1 polymer ?
#
loop_
_entity_poly.entity_id
_entity_poly.type
_entity_poly.pdbx_seq_one_letter_code
_entity_poly.pdbx_strand_id
1 'polypeptide(L)'
;TIDKLESIDGYNTSIDTDAFFKQVNEIGIALIGQTGNLAPADKKIYALRDVTATVGNISLIASSIMSKKIAAGAKNIVLDVKCGSGAFMKDEKSATELAEMMVKIGKKCGRNMAAVITNMDIPLGSNIGNALEIKEVVDILKNKGDKQLRELCLVLSATILSISYDWTYEEAYKK
;
A
#
# COMPACT_ATOMS: atom_id res chain seq x y z
N THR A 1 -0.14 10.78 0.68
CA THR A 1 -1.22 10.29 -0.24
C THR A 1 -2.49 11.12 -0.09
N ILE A 2 -2.93 11.42 1.13
CA ILE A 2 -4.13 12.25 1.39
C ILE A 2 -4.00 13.61 0.70
N ASP A 3 -2.92 14.35 0.94
CA ASP A 3 -2.65 15.65 0.32
C ASP A 3 -2.70 15.62 -1.22
N LYS A 4 -2.31 14.47 -1.82
CA LYS A 4 -2.41 14.27 -3.27
C LYS A 4 -3.88 14.19 -3.72
N LEU A 5 -4.69 13.41 -3.03
CA LEU A 5 -6.12 13.28 -3.33
C LEU A 5 -6.87 14.60 -3.10
N GLU A 6 -6.53 15.34 -2.05
CA GLU A 6 -7.10 16.66 -1.73
C GLU A 6 -6.72 17.76 -2.75
N SER A 7 -5.73 17.50 -3.61
CA SER A 7 -5.44 18.39 -4.75
C SER A 7 -6.47 18.27 -5.90
N ILE A 8 -7.40 17.33 -5.81
CA ILE A 8 -8.53 17.19 -6.73
C ILE A 8 -9.70 18.01 -6.19
N ASP A 9 -10.14 18.99 -6.93
CA ASP A 9 -11.25 19.85 -6.53
C ASP A 9 -12.50 19.05 -6.15
N GLY A 10 -13.02 19.28 -4.95
CA GLY A 10 -14.21 18.60 -4.44
C GLY A 10 -14.00 17.16 -3.95
N TYR A 11 -12.77 16.62 -3.99
CA TYR A 11 -12.49 15.31 -3.43
C TYR A 11 -12.49 15.33 -1.90
N ASN A 12 -13.31 14.46 -1.28
CA ASN A 12 -13.39 14.34 0.17
C ASN A 12 -12.70 13.05 0.64
N THR A 13 -11.59 13.18 1.36
CA THR A 13 -10.84 12.06 1.94
C THR A 13 -11.39 11.60 3.29
N SER A 14 -12.39 12.29 3.85
CA SER A 14 -12.91 12.08 5.21
C SER A 14 -14.41 11.84 5.16
N ILE A 15 -14.82 10.69 4.65
CA ILE A 15 -16.21 10.24 4.62
C ILE A 15 -16.51 9.27 5.76
N ASP A 16 -17.76 9.18 6.18
CA ASP A 16 -18.19 8.20 7.19
C ASP A 16 -18.26 6.77 6.63
N THR A 17 -18.44 5.81 7.51
CA THR A 17 -18.45 4.38 7.16
C THR A 17 -19.59 4.02 6.20
N ASP A 18 -20.76 4.61 6.35
CA ASP A 18 -21.92 4.30 5.52
C ASP A 18 -21.73 4.85 4.10
N ALA A 19 -21.23 6.07 3.98
CA ALA A 19 -20.85 6.67 2.69
C ALA A 19 -19.73 5.87 2.01
N PHE A 20 -18.73 5.37 2.76
CA PHE A 20 -17.69 4.50 2.25
C PHE A 20 -18.26 3.21 1.66
N PHE A 21 -19.11 2.48 2.41
CA PHE A 21 -19.72 1.25 1.91
C PHE A 21 -20.64 1.50 0.72
N LYS A 22 -21.42 2.58 0.75
CA LYS A 22 -22.27 2.97 -0.37
C LYS A 22 -21.42 3.17 -1.64
N GLN A 23 -20.34 3.94 -1.56
CA GLN A 23 -19.46 4.19 -2.70
C GLN A 23 -18.82 2.90 -3.25
N VAL A 24 -18.30 2.04 -2.37
CA VAL A 24 -17.72 0.74 -2.79
C VAL A 24 -18.75 -0.13 -3.49
N ASN A 25 -19.99 -0.17 -2.99
CA ASN A 25 -21.07 -0.95 -3.61
C ASN A 25 -21.52 -0.38 -4.96
N GLU A 26 -21.47 0.94 -5.15
CA GLU A 26 -21.89 1.60 -6.38
C GLU A 26 -20.81 1.56 -7.48
N ILE A 27 -19.56 1.81 -7.14
CA ILE A 27 -18.48 1.97 -8.11
C ILE A 27 -17.30 1.03 -7.94
N GLY A 28 -17.33 0.16 -6.93
CA GLY A 28 -16.31 -0.87 -6.70
C GLY A 28 -15.05 -0.40 -5.96
N ILE A 29 -14.88 0.88 -5.70
CA ILE A 29 -13.68 1.45 -5.06
C ILE A 29 -14.00 2.68 -4.21
N ALA A 30 -13.26 2.83 -3.11
CA ALA A 30 -13.18 4.09 -2.37
C ALA A 30 -11.76 4.33 -1.87
N LEU A 31 -11.27 5.55 -1.98
CA LEU A 31 -9.97 5.99 -1.48
C LEU A 31 -10.22 7.06 -0.42
N ILE A 32 -9.94 6.74 0.83
CA ILE A 32 -10.15 7.63 1.97
C ILE A 32 -8.93 7.68 2.89
N GLY A 33 -8.87 8.69 3.73
CA GLY A 33 -7.93 8.77 4.83
C GLY A 33 -8.21 7.73 5.91
N GLN A 34 -7.20 7.40 6.69
CA GLN A 34 -7.36 6.51 7.84
C GLN A 34 -8.23 7.21 8.91
N THR A 35 -9.33 6.56 9.31
CA THR A 35 -10.11 7.02 10.47
C THR A 35 -9.32 6.81 11.76
N GLY A 36 -9.47 7.75 12.72
CA GLY A 36 -8.67 7.76 13.96
C GLY A 36 -8.82 6.50 14.83
N ASN A 37 -9.84 5.67 14.56
CA ASN A 37 -10.20 4.50 15.38
C ASN A 37 -9.78 3.16 14.76
N LEU A 38 -9.17 3.12 13.58
CA LEU A 38 -8.85 1.86 12.91
C LEU A 38 -7.84 1.00 13.69
N ALA A 39 -6.80 1.64 14.26
CA ALA A 39 -5.78 0.96 15.07
C ALA A 39 -5.26 1.94 16.15
N PRO A 40 -6.04 2.26 17.19
CA PRO A 40 -5.72 3.32 18.16
C PRO A 40 -4.45 3.01 18.98
N ALA A 41 -4.18 1.74 19.27
CA ALA A 41 -2.94 1.34 19.93
C ALA A 41 -1.71 1.61 19.06
N ASP A 42 -1.77 1.26 17.77
CA ASP A 42 -0.67 1.53 16.83
C ASP A 42 -0.39 3.02 16.70
N LYS A 43 -1.43 3.87 16.66
CA LYS A 43 -1.25 5.33 16.62
C LYS A 43 -0.41 5.83 17.78
N LYS A 44 -0.67 5.36 19.00
CA LYS A 44 0.07 5.73 20.21
C LYS A 44 1.51 5.18 20.19
N ILE A 45 1.68 3.91 19.79
CA ILE A 45 3.00 3.26 19.72
C ILE A 45 3.84 3.96 18.63
N TYR A 46 3.26 4.28 17.47
CA TYR A 46 3.97 4.93 16.39
C TYR A 46 4.46 6.34 16.79
N ALA A 47 3.60 7.14 17.45
CA ALA A 47 4.01 8.44 17.98
C ALA A 47 5.17 8.34 18.97
N LEU A 48 5.20 7.29 19.80
CA LEU A 48 6.30 7.05 20.73
C LEU A 48 7.59 6.66 19.99
N ARG A 49 7.50 5.91 18.89
CA ARG A 49 8.66 5.51 18.07
C ARG A 49 9.42 6.71 17.50
N ASP A 50 8.72 7.77 17.13
CA ASP A 50 9.35 8.98 16.59
C ASP A 50 10.30 9.66 17.59
N VAL A 51 10.00 9.56 18.87
CA VAL A 51 10.79 10.22 19.95
C VAL A 51 11.76 9.29 20.68
N THR A 52 11.71 7.98 20.40
CA THR A 52 12.57 6.97 21.07
C THR A 52 13.61 6.36 20.14
N ALA A 53 13.80 6.89 18.94
CA ALA A 53 14.74 6.40 17.92
C ALA A 53 14.54 4.91 17.54
N THR A 54 13.31 4.40 17.60
CA THR A 54 12.98 3.00 17.30
C THR A 54 12.21 2.84 15.98
N VAL A 55 12.18 3.87 15.15
CA VAL A 55 11.47 3.85 13.85
C VAL A 55 11.98 2.75 12.93
N GLY A 56 13.29 2.50 12.89
CA GLY A 56 13.93 1.50 12.04
C GLY A 56 13.83 0.04 12.53
N ASN A 57 13.16 -0.23 13.64
CA ASN A 57 13.04 -1.60 14.16
C ASN A 57 12.07 -2.43 13.31
N ILE A 58 12.56 -3.51 12.69
CA ILE A 58 11.83 -4.36 11.74
C ILE A 58 10.53 -4.91 12.35
N SER A 59 10.58 -5.40 13.59
CA SER A 59 9.40 -5.97 14.26
C SER A 59 8.32 -4.92 14.51
N LEU A 60 8.70 -3.70 14.87
CA LEU A 60 7.78 -2.59 15.08
C LEU A 60 7.21 -2.07 13.76
N ILE A 61 8.02 -2.07 12.68
CA ILE A 61 7.54 -1.74 11.33
C ILE A 61 6.49 -2.76 10.90
N ALA A 62 6.80 -4.05 10.99
CA ALA A 62 5.90 -5.13 10.61
C ALA A 62 4.59 -5.08 11.41
N SER A 63 4.67 -4.91 12.73
CA SER A 63 3.49 -4.79 13.62
C SER A 63 2.60 -3.61 13.24
N SER A 64 3.18 -2.43 13.04
CA SER A 64 2.44 -1.22 12.69
C SER A 64 1.73 -1.35 11.33
N ILE A 65 2.40 -1.89 10.31
CA ILE A 65 1.80 -2.10 8.99
C ILE A 65 0.67 -3.13 9.06
N MET A 66 0.93 -4.27 9.69
CA MET A 66 -0.01 -5.38 9.68
C MET A 66 -1.22 -5.15 10.57
N SER A 67 -1.08 -4.47 11.72
CA SER A 67 -2.21 -4.14 12.60
C SER A 67 -3.31 -3.37 11.86
N LYS A 68 -2.94 -2.39 11.03
CA LYS A 68 -3.89 -1.59 10.25
C LYS A 68 -4.59 -2.43 9.17
N LYS A 69 -3.85 -3.26 8.45
CA LYS A 69 -4.41 -4.09 7.37
C LYS A 69 -5.34 -5.19 7.90
N ILE A 70 -4.99 -5.76 9.04
CA ILE A 70 -5.81 -6.77 9.72
C ILE A 70 -7.08 -6.12 10.30
N ALA A 71 -6.94 -4.95 10.94
CA ALA A 71 -8.07 -4.20 11.51
C ALA A 71 -9.05 -3.74 10.42
N ALA A 72 -8.56 -3.37 9.23
CA ALA A 72 -9.41 -3.04 8.07
C ALA A 72 -10.18 -4.25 7.49
N GLY A 73 -9.92 -5.47 7.95
CA GLY A 73 -10.65 -6.67 7.53
C GLY A 73 -10.22 -7.25 6.18
N ALA A 74 -9.16 -6.76 5.56
CA ALA A 74 -8.69 -7.25 4.26
C ALA A 74 -8.42 -8.76 4.29
N LYS A 75 -9.02 -9.52 3.37
CA LYS A 75 -8.82 -10.98 3.23
C LYS A 75 -7.55 -11.29 2.46
N ASN A 76 -7.33 -10.59 1.35
CA ASN A 76 -6.18 -10.73 0.47
C ASN A 76 -5.32 -9.47 0.59
N ILE A 77 -4.03 -9.63 0.81
CA ILE A 77 -3.10 -8.54 1.06
C ILE A 77 -1.84 -8.77 0.21
N VAL A 78 -1.51 -7.81 -0.62
CA VAL A 78 -0.21 -7.71 -1.28
C VAL A 78 0.57 -6.56 -0.67
N LEU A 79 1.81 -6.81 -0.32
CA LEU A 79 2.73 -5.83 0.24
C LEU A 79 3.78 -5.45 -0.81
N ASP A 80 3.89 -4.17 -1.09
CA ASP A 80 5.01 -3.60 -1.81
C ASP A 80 6.09 -3.20 -0.78
N VAL A 81 7.18 -3.97 -0.72
CA VAL A 81 8.26 -3.77 0.23
C VAL A 81 9.41 -3.07 -0.47
N LYS A 82 9.58 -1.79 -0.17
CA LYS A 82 10.60 -0.95 -0.78
C LYS A 82 11.99 -1.29 -0.26
N CYS A 83 12.96 -1.41 -1.18
CA CYS A 83 14.37 -1.68 -0.92
C CYS A 83 15.25 -0.65 -1.64
N GLY A 84 16.27 -0.14 -0.99
CA GLY A 84 17.23 0.78 -1.58
C GLY A 84 17.44 2.07 -0.79
N SER A 85 18.16 3.01 -1.36
CA SER A 85 18.62 4.23 -0.68
C SER A 85 17.47 5.12 -0.20
N GLY A 86 16.34 5.13 -0.89
CA GLY A 86 15.13 5.87 -0.50
C GLY A 86 14.23 5.14 0.51
N ALA A 87 14.46 3.85 0.77
CA ALA A 87 13.64 3.01 1.64
C ALA A 87 14.19 2.92 3.08
N PHE A 88 13.38 2.39 4.00
CA PHE A 88 13.86 1.98 5.32
C PHE A 88 14.81 0.78 5.21
N MET A 89 14.48 -0.20 4.38
CA MET A 89 15.32 -1.36 4.11
C MET A 89 16.32 -1.00 3.02
N LYS A 90 17.60 -0.96 3.39
CA LYS A 90 18.69 -0.50 2.51
C LYS A 90 19.21 -1.58 1.58
N ASP A 91 18.96 -2.83 1.91
CA ASP A 91 19.44 -4.01 1.17
C ASP A 91 18.33 -5.06 1.05
N GLU A 92 18.48 -5.95 0.07
CA GLU A 92 17.51 -6.99 -0.24
C GLU A 92 17.30 -7.98 0.92
N LYS A 93 18.33 -8.25 1.70
CA LYS A 93 18.25 -9.16 2.85
C LYS A 93 17.30 -8.61 3.91
N SER A 94 17.46 -7.36 4.30
CA SER A 94 16.59 -6.70 5.30
C SER A 94 15.16 -6.52 4.77
N ALA A 95 14.99 -6.23 3.48
CA ALA A 95 13.68 -6.14 2.84
C ALA A 95 12.98 -7.51 2.82
N THR A 96 13.72 -8.59 2.54
CA THR A 96 13.21 -9.96 2.58
C THR A 96 12.78 -10.35 3.99
N GLU A 97 13.60 -10.07 5.00
CA GLU A 97 13.27 -10.35 6.40
C GLU A 97 11.97 -9.65 6.83
N LEU A 98 11.83 -8.37 6.48
CA LEU A 98 10.59 -7.62 6.74
C LEU A 98 9.39 -8.22 6.00
N ALA A 99 9.54 -8.54 4.71
CA ALA A 99 8.49 -9.14 3.89
C ALA A 99 8.01 -10.47 4.47
N GLU A 100 8.94 -11.38 4.78
CA GLU A 100 8.62 -12.68 5.38
C GLU A 100 7.93 -12.55 6.73
N MET A 101 8.39 -11.64 7.59
CA MET A 101 7.76 -11.37 8.89
C MET A 101 6.31 -10.92 8.72
N MET A 102 6.05 -9.96 7.82
CA MET A 102 4.70 -9.46 7.57
C MET A 102 3.80 -10.53 6.95
N VAL A 103 4.29 -11.30 5.99
CA VAL A 103 3.57 -12.43 5.38
C VAL A 103 3.22 -13.48 6.44
N LYS A 104 4.15 -13.82 7.33
CA LYS A 104 3.93 -14.76 8.43
C LYS A 104 2.87 -14.27 9.42
N ILE A 105 2.89 -12.99 9.77
CA ILE A 105 1.85 -12.38 10.62
C ILE A 105 0.48 -12.49 9.96
N GLY A 106 0.34 -12.08 8.70
CA GLY A 106 -0.92 -12.11 7.99
C GLY A 106 -1.47 -13.52 7.82
N LYS A 107 -0.64 -14.49 7.45
CA LYS A 107 -1.03 -15.91 7.36
C LYS A 107 -1.50 -16.46 8.70
N LYS A 108 -0.84 -16.13 9.81
CA LYS A 108 -1.29 -16.53 11.16
C LYS A 108 -2.64 -15.90 11.55
N CYS A 109 -2.99 -14.76 10.97
CA CYS A 109 -4.30 -14.12 11.13
C CYS A 109 -5.32 -14.56 10.08
N GLY A 110 -5.08 -15.65 9.34
CA GLY A 110 -6.01 -16.21 8.35
C GLY A 110 -6.16 -15.34 7.09
N ARG A 111 -5.11 -14.59 6.70
CA ARG A 111 -5.11 -13.76 5.49
C ARG A 111 -4.32 -14.42 4.37
N ASN A 112 -4.78 -14.25 3.12
CA ASN A 112 -3.99 -14.60 1.94
C ASN A 112 -2.96 -13.49 1.71
N MET A 113 -1.68 -13.86 1.63
CA MET A 113 -0.59 -12.91 1.65
C MET A 113 0.39 -13.14 0.52
N ALA A 114 0.79 -12.07 -0.14
CA ALA A 114 1.97 -12.00 -0.98
C ALA A 114 2.77 -10.73 -0.65
N ALA A 115 4.05 -10.75 -0.98
CA ALA A 115 4.92 -9.57 -0.90
C ALA A 115 5.78 -9.49 -2.15
N VAL A 116 5.99 -8.28 -2.65
CA VAL A 116 6.87 -7.97 -3.78
C VAL A 116 7.93 -7.00 -3.26
N ILE A 117 9.20 -7.35 -3.44
CA ILE A 117 10.31 -6.44 -3.10
C ILE A 117 10.60 -5.60 -4.33
N THR A 118 10.63 -4.28 -4.15
CA THR A 118 10.77 -3.33 -5.25
C THR A 118 11.84 -2.30 -4.97
N ASN A 119 12.53 -1.85 -6.03
CA ASN A 119 13.61 -0.89 -5.92
C ASN A 119 13.11 0.51 -5.56
N MET A 120 13.80 1.16 -4.63
CA MET A 120 13.60 2.56 -4.24
C MET A 120 14.93 3.34 -4.19
N ASP A 121 15.87 3.03 -5.07
CA ASP A 121 17.10 3.84 -5.23
C ASP A 121 16.81 5.13 -6.00
N ILE A 122 15.80 5.10 -6.85
CA ILE A 122 15.31 6.26 -7.59
C ILE A 122 13.80 6.42 -7.35
N PRO A 123 13.28 7.66 -7.40
CA PRO A 123 11.85 7.89 -7.35
C PRO A 123 11.11 7.19 -8.50
N LEU A 124 9.91 6.70 -8.23
CA LEU A 124 9.00 6.19 -9.27
C LEU A 124 8.23 7.35 -9.89
N GLY A 125 8.03 7.25 -11.22
CA GLY A 125 7.38 8.31 -11.97
C GLY A 125 8.30 9.50 -12.25
N SER A 126 7.75 10.49 -12.93
CA SER A 126 8.48 11.65 -13.43
C SER A 126 8.02 12.98 -12.83
N ASN A 127 6.91 12.98 -12.12
CA ASN A 127 6.31 14.18 -11.55
C ASN A 127 6.53 14.26 -10.04
N ILE A 128 6.77 15.47 -9.53
CA ILE A 128 6.92 15.78 -8.12
C ILE A 128 5.96 16.92 -7.77
N GLY A 129 5.03 16.67 -6.87
CA GLY A 129 4.02 17.60 -6.42
C GLY A 129 2.63 16.99 -6.44
N ASN A 130 1.78 17.34 -5.46
CA ASN A 130 0.51 16.67 -5.21
C ASN A 130 -0.38 16.57 -6.46
N ALA A 131 -0.72 17.70 -7.08
CA ALA A 131 -1.55 17.73 -8.28
C ALA A 131 -0.85 17.14 -9.52
N LEU A 132 0.47 17.30 -9.65
CA LEU A 132 1.23 16.76 -10.77
C LEU A 132 1.28 15.24 -10.73
N GLU A 133 1.47 14.67 -9.56
CA GLU A 133 1.45 13.21 -9.38
C GLU A 133 0.06 12.62 -9.61
N ILE A 134 -1.03 13.33 -9.28
CA ILE A 134 -2.39 12.90 -9.65
C ILE A 134 -2.60 12.91 -11.17
N LYS A 135 -2.07 13.90 -11.89
CA LYS A 135 -2.10 13.90 -13.37
C LYS A 135 -1.34 12.70 -13.93
N GLU A 136 -0.17 12.39 -13.38
CA GLU A 136 0.60 11.20 -13.77
C GLU A 136 -0.16 9.90 -13.49
N VAL A 137 -0.84 9.79 -12.35
CA VAL A 137 -1.73 8.64 -12.06
C VAL A 137 -2.79 8.47 -13.13
N VAL A 138 -3.45 9.56 -13.53
CA VAL A 138 -4.46 9.52 -14.60
C VAL A 138 -3.86 9.09 -15.94
N ASP A 139 -2.65 9.53 -16.25
CA ASP A 139 -1.96 9.11 -17.48
C ASP A 139 -1.58 7.62 -17.45
N ILE A 140 -1.09 7.11 -16.32
CA ILE A 140 -0.81 5.68 -16.13
C ILE A 140 -2.08 4.85 -16.30
N LEU A 141 -3.21 5.25 -15.71
CA LEU A 141 -4.50 4.57 -15.86
C LEU A 141 -5.02 4.59 -17.30
N LYS A 142 -4.59 5.55 -18.12
CA LYS A 142 -4.87 5.64 -19.56
C LYS A 142 -3.82 4.96 -20.44
N ASN A 143 -2.95 4.11 -19.88
CA ASN A 143 -1.84 3.46 -20.57
C ASN A 143 -0.79 4.43 -21.15
N LYS A 144 -0.62 5.60 -20.54
CA LYS A 144 0.37 6.61 -20.89
C LYS A 144 1.34 6.81 -19.73
N GLY A 145 2.34 7.66 -19.91
CA GLY A 145 3.23 8.06 -18.83
C GLY A 145 4.41 7.11 -18.61
N ASP A 146 4.92 7.08 -17.39
CA ASP A 146 6.14 6.35 -17.03
C ASP A 146 5.94 4.83 -17.08
N LYS A 147 6.83 4.16 -17.83
CA LYS A 147 6.74 2.70 -18.04
C LYS A 147 7.10 1.89 -16.80
N GLN A 148 8.04 2.37 -15.98
CA GLN A 148 8.46 1.65 -14.78
C GLN A 148 7.37 1.70 -13.71
N LEU A 149 6.77 2.87 -13.51
CA LEU A 149 5.63 3.03 -12.61
C LEU A 149 4.45 2.17 -13.05
N ARG A 150 4.15 2.17 -14.35
CA ARG A 150 3.08 1.33 -14.91
C ARG A 150 3.35 -0.15 -14.68
N GLU A 151 4.57 -0.62 -14.97
CA GLU A 151 4.96 -2.02 -14.79
C GLU A 151 4.83 -2.45 -13.32
N LEU A 152 5.29 -1.63 -12.38
CA LEU A 152 5.10 -1.89 -10.96
C LEU A 152 3.63 -2.04 -10.59
N CYS A 153 2.77 -1.14 -11.08
CA CYS A 153 1.33 -1.22 -10.84
C CYS A 153 0.72 -2.52 -11.39
N LEU A 154 1.14 -2.94 -12.59
CA LEU A 154 0.69 -4.20 -13.20
C LEU A 154 1.15 -5.41 -12.41
N VAL A 155 2.40 -5.46 -11.96
CA VAL A 155 2.94 -6.55 -11.13
C VAL A 155 2.15 -6.67 -9.82
N LEU A 156 1.90 -5.57 -9.12
CA LEU A 156 1.13 -5.57 -7.88
C LEU A 156 -0.34 -5.97 -8.12
N SER A 157 -0.94 -5.47 -9.20
CA SER A 157 -2.32 -5.81 -9.57
C SER A 157 -2.46 -7.28 -9.96
N ALA A 158 -1.55 -7.81 -10.78
CA ALA A 158 -1.53 -9.23 -11.12
C ALA A 158 -1.36 -10.12 -9.88
N THR A 159 -0.49 -9.71 -8.96
CA THR A 159 -0.25 -10.44 -7.72
C THR A 159 -1.51 -10.49 -6.85
N ILE A 160 -2.22 -9.36 -6.66
CA ILE A 160 -3.46 -9.37 -5.86
C ILE A 160 -4.59 -10.13 -6.55
N LEU A 161 -4.70 -10.05 -7.87
CA LEU A 161 -5.70 -10.80 -8.63
C LEU A 161 -5.44 -12.30 -8.54
N SER A 162 -4.19 -12.75 -8.69
CA SER A 162 -3.83 -14.17 -8.63
C SER A 162 -4.20 -14.80 -7.28
N ILE A 163 -3.93 -14.12 -6.16
CA ILE A 163 -4.28 -14.65 -4.82
C ILE A 163 -5.77 -14.46 -4.46
N SER A 164 -6.51 -13.64 -5.23
CA SER A 164 -7.93 -13.38 -4.97
C SER A 164 -8.87 -14.28 -5.75
N TYR A 165 -8.47 -14.67 -6.97
CA TYR A 165 -9.32 -15.41 -7.91
C TYR A 165 -8.77 -16.79 -8.29
N ASP A 166 -7.70 -17.23 -7.64
CA ASP A 166 -7.02 -18.50 -7.94
C ASP A 166 -6.57 -18.60 -9.43
N TRP A 167 -6.18 -17.47 -10.00
CA TRP A 167 -5.62 -17.39 -11.34
C TRP A 167 -4.10 -17.57 -11.29
N THR A 168 -3.53 -18.08 -12.38
CA THR A 168 -2.07 -17.99 -12.54
C THR A 168 -1.66 -16.52 -12.64
N TYR A 169 -0.40 -16.21 -12.31
CA TYR A 169 0.12 -14.85 -12.43
C TYR A 169 0.00 -14.30 -13.86
N GLU A 170 0.29 -15.16 -14.86
CA GLU A 170 0.21 -14.84 -16.28
C GLU A 170 -1.22 -14.51 -16.73
N GLU A 171 -2.21 -15.23 -16.22
CA GLU A 171 -3.63 -14.94 -16.49
C GLU A 171 -4.03 -13.61 -15.86
N ALA A 172 -3.65 -13.37 -14.59
CA ALA A 172 -3.93 -12.16 -13.85
C ALA A 172 -3.27 -10.92 -14.50
N TYR A 173 -2.04 -11.08 -15.01
CA TYR A 173 -1.29 -9.98 -15.65
C TYR A 173 -1.90 -9.54 -17.00
N LYS A 174 -2.62 -10.45 -17.69
CA LYS A 174 -3.30 -10.16 -18.96
C LYS A 174 -4.67 -9.51 -18.79
N LYS A 175 -5.21 -9.50 -17.59
CA LYS A 175 -6.52 -8.90 -17.26
C LYS A 175 -6.39 -7.44 -16.88
#